data_e2078ea5de0f56e1c21da61b78f53ebc
#
_entry.id   e2078ea5de0f56e1c21da61b78f53ebc
#
_cell.length_a   1.000
_cell.length_b   1.000
_cell.length_c   1.000
_cell.angle_alpha   90.00
_cell.angle_beta   90.00
_cell.angle_gamma   90.00
#
_symmetry.space_group_name_H-M   'P 1'
#
loop_
_entity.id
_entity.type
_entity.pdbx_description
1 polymer ?
#
loop_
_entity_poly.entity_id
_entity_poly.type
_entity_poly.pdbx_seq_one_letter_code
_entity_poly.pdbx_strand_id
1 'polypeptide(L)'
;MKKHKNIMIQGTGSSVGKTLIVAGLCRIFAQDGYRVSPFKSQNMALNSFVDIEGLELSRGTVIQAEAGYEIPRAFMNPILLKPNSDNNSQVIINGKVAYTADAKNYFSHSKELKYLLHLDEFHSLLFHRH
;
A
#
# COMPACT_ATOMS: atom_id res chain seq x y z
N MET A 1 -13.66 -22.51 -3.25
CA MET A 1 -12.91 -21.24 -2.98
C MET A 1 -13.11 -20.30 -4.16
N LYS A 2 -13.60 -19.08 -3.90
CA LYS A 2 -13.67 -18.05 -4.97
C LYS A 2 -12.24 -17.64 -5.33
N LYS A 3 -11.88 -17.76 -6.59
CA LYS A 3 -10.53 -17.45 -7.08
C LYS A 3 -10.39 -15.93 -7.14
N HIS A 4 -9.54 -15.34 -6.30
CA HIS A 4 -9.19 -13.93 -6.38
C HIS A 4 -8.39 -13.66 -7.65
N LYS A 5 -8.60 -12.51 -8.28
CA LYS A 5 -7.84 -12.09 -9.45
C LYS A 5 -6.96 -10.90 -9.05
N ASN A 6 -5.71 -10.93 -9.44
CA ASN A 6 -4.76 -9.88 -9.14
C ASN A 6 -4.22 -9.27 -10.44
N ILE A 7 -4.04 -7.97 -10.45
CA ILE A 7 -3.36 -7.25 -11.53
C ILE A 7 -2.20 -6.47 -10.90
N MET A 8 -1.01 -6.62 -11.47
CA MET A 8 0.17 -5.88 -11.06
C MET A 8 0.50 -4.82 -12.11
N ILE A 9 0.59 -3.57 -11.69
CA ILE A 9 1.01 -2.45 -12.54
C ILE A 9 2.45 -2.11 -12.24
N GLN A 10 3.31 -2.30 -13.22
CA GLN A 10 4.72 -1.95 -13.17
C GLN A 10 5.00 -0.72 -14.04
N GLY A 11 6.01 0.05 -13.69
CA GLY A 11 6.46 1.19 -14.47
C GLY A 11 7.96 1.21 -14.59
N THR A 12 8.46 1.80 -15.65
CA THR A 12 9.89 1.88 -15.99
C THR A 12 10.66 2.87 -15.12
N GLY A 13 9.98 3.63 -14.26
CA GLY A 13 10.62 4.61 -13.37
C GLY A 13 9.69 5.13 -12.28
N SER A 14 10.22 6.07 -11.49
CA SER A 14 9.45 6.84 -10.52
C SER A 14 8.62 7.92 -11.24
N SER A 15 7.49 8.29 -10.63
CA SER A 15 6.62 9.39 -11.11
C SER A 15 6.11 9.26 -12.55
N VAL A 16 6.04 8.03 -13.09
CA VAL A 16 5.55 7.74 -14.45
C VAL A 16 4.03 7.54 -14.53
N GLY A 17 3.29 7.91 -13.47
CA GLY A 17 1.83 7.88 -13.46
C GLY A 17 1.19 6.59 -12.94
N LYS A 18 1.95 5.64 -12.37
CA LYS A 18 1.40 4.37 -11.84
C LYS A 18 0.22 4.57 -10.89
N THR A 19 0.32 5.50 -9.96
CA THR A 19 -0.73 5.78 -8.97
C THR A 19 -2.05 6.17 -9.63
N LEU A 20 -1.99 7.02 -10.65
CA LEU A 20 -3.17 7.47 -11.39
C LEU A 20 -3.80 6.34 -12.21
N ILE A 21 -2.97 5.54 -12.88
CA ILE A 21 -3.44 4.39 -13.67
C ILE A 21 -4.13 3.37 -12.76
N VAL A 22 -3.54 3.05 -11.61
CA VAL A 22 -4.15 2.13 -10.64
C VAL A 22 -5.46 2.68 -10.10
N ALA A 23 -5.54 3.98 -9.79
CA ALA A 23 -6.80 4.62 -9.37
C ALA A 23 -7.88 4.50 -10.46
N GLY A 24 -7.53 4.77 -11.72
CA GLY A 24 -8.44 4.60 -12.86
C GLY A 24 -8.93 3.16 -13.02
N LEU A 25 -8.04 2.17 -12.89
CA LEU A 25 -8.42 0.75 -12.95
C LEU A 25 -9.31 0.36 -11.77
N CYS A 26 -9.01 0.82 -10.55
CA CYS A 26 -9.88 0.61 -9.39
C CYS A 26 -11.29 1.14 -9.65
N ARG A 27 -11.40 2.34 -10.25
CA ARG A 27 -12.69 2.94 -10.60
C ARG A 27 -13.44 2.11 -11.65
N ILE A 28 -12.77 1.73 -12.73
CA ILE A 28 -13.38 0.95 -13.83
C ILE A 28 -13.90 -0.38 -13.30
N PHE A 29 -13.07 -1.15 -12.58
CA PHE A 29 -13.50 -2.44 -12.05
C PHE A 29 -14.61 -2.32 -11.01
N ALA A 30 -14.59 -1.26 -10.18
CA ALA A 30 -15.68 -1.01 -9.24
C ALA A 30 -17.00 -0.69 -9.97
N GLN A 31 -16.96 0.08 -11.05
CA GLN A 31 -18.13 0.36 -11.91
C GLN A 31 -18.63 -0.90 -12.62
N ASP A 32 -17.74 -1.83 -12.96
CA ASP A 32 -18.08 -3.15 -13.52
C ASP A 32 -18.61 -4.15 -12.47
N GLY A 33 -18.83 -3.70 -11.23
CA GLY A 33 -19.40 -4.51 -10.15
C GLY A 33 -18.40 -5.41 -9.43
N TYR A 34 -17.09 -5.18 -9.58
CA TYR A 34 -16.08 -5.88 -8.79
C TYR A 34 -15.78 -5.12 -7.49
N ARG A 35 -15.58 -5.87 -6.42
CA ARG A 35 -14.97 -5.32 -5.22
C ARG A 35 -13.47 -5.26 -5.42
N VAL A 36 -12.89 -4.07 -5.32
CA VAL A 36 -11.50 -3.79 -5.70
C VAL A 36 -10.74 -3.23 -4.51
N SER A 37 -9.59 -3.81 -4.19
CA SER A 37 -8.71 -3.26 -3.17
C SER A 37 -7.33 -2.96 -3.76
N PRO A 38 -6.83 -1.73 -3.69
CA PRO A 38 -5.47 -1.43 -4.08
C PRO A 38 -4.48 -1.98 -3.06
N PHE A 39 -3.31 -2.36 -3.53
CA PHE A 39 -2.24 -2.82 -2.66
C PHE A 39 -0.88 -2.32 -3.13
N LYS A 40 -0.12 -1.75 -2.21
CA LYS A 40 1.28 -1.39 -2.42
C LYS A 40 2.10 -1.78 -1.21
N SER A 41 2.88 -2.83 -1.31
CA SER A 41 3.64 -3.40 -0.19
C SER A 41 4.53 -2.38 0.53
N GLN A 42 5.21 -1.53 -0.22
CA GLN A 42 6.08 -0.49 0.30
C GLN A 42 5.87 0.82 -0.45
N ASN A 43 5.77 1.92 0.28
CA ASN A 43 5.71 3.27 -0.28
C ASN A 43 6.69 4.19 0.45
N MET A 44 7.20 5.18 -0.27
CA MET A 44 7.96 6.28 0.30
C MET A 44 7.17 7.56 0.08
N ALA A 45 6.80 8.26 1.15
CA ALA A 45 6.01 9.48 1.06
C ALA A 45 6.29 10.39 2.26
N LEU A 46 6.44 11.70 2.00
CA LEU A 46 6.57 12.72 3.04
C LEU A 46 5.26 12.89 3.82
N ASN A 47 4.12 12.78 3.14
CA ASN A 47 2.79 12.99 3.72
C ASN A 47 2.03 11.66 3.77
N SER A 48 1.47 11.37 4.92
CA SER A 48 0.57 10.25 5.16
C SER A 48 -0.88 10.69 5.33
N PHE A 49 -1.76 9.72 5.33
CA PHE A 49 -3.16 9.82 5.71
C PHE A 49 -3.36 8.92 6.93
N VAL A 50 -4.31 9.24 7.79
CA VAL A 50 -4.69 8.42 8.94
C VAL A 50 -6.05 7.83 8.65
N ASP A 51 -6.17 6.51 8.70
CA ASP A 51 -7.44 5.81 8.47
C ASP A 51 -8.38 5.91 9.68
N ILE A 52 -9.56 5.32 9.56
CA ILE A 52 -10.59 5.36 10.62
C ILE A 52 -10.19 4.64 11.91
N GLU A 53 -9.12 3.84 11.89
CA GLU A 53 -8.56 3.14 13.04
C GLU A 53 -7.38 3.91 13.67
N GLY A 54 -7.04 5.09 13.13
CA GLY A 54 -5.90 5.87 13.59
C GLY A 54 -4.56 5.38 13.03
N LEU A 55 -4.56 4.58 11.96
CA LEU A 55 -3.39 3.97 11.36
C LEU A 55 -2.94 4.73 10.11
N GLU A 56 -1.62 4.87 9.94
CA GLU A 56 -1.06 5.63 8.83
C GLU A 56 -0.91 4.81 7.54
N LEU A 57 -1.24 5.42 6.41
CA LEU A 57 -0.97 4.90 5.07
C LEU A 57 -0.68 6.04 4.08
N SER A 58 -0.19 5.69 2.89
CA SER A 58 0.15 6.70 1.88
C SER A 58 -1.10 7.31 1.24
N ARG A 59 -1.08 8.60 0.94
CA ARG A 59 -2.16 9.31 0.22
C ARG A 59 -2.44 8.72 -1.15
N GLY A 60 -1.42 8.22 -1.85
CA GLY A 60 -1.61 7.55 -3.14
C GLY A 60 -2.49 6.31 -3.04
N THR A 61 -2.31 5.51 -1.98
CA THR A 61 -3.15 4.35 -1.71
C THR A 61 -4.57 4.75 -1.33
N VAL A 62 -4.74 5.85 -0.58
CA VAL A 62 -6.06 6.41 -0.24
C VAL A 62 -6.85 6.76 -1.50
N ILE A 63 -6.25 7.52 -2.42
CA ILE A 63 -6.88 7.91 -3.70
C ILE A 63 -7.31 6.66 -4.49
N GLN A 64 -6.50 5.62 -4.51
CA GLN A 64 -6.81 4.37 -5.19
C GLN A 64 -7.97 3.61 -4.54
N ALA A 65 -8.01 3.54 -3.20
CA ALA A 65 -9.10 2.92 -2.46
C ALA A 65 -10.43 3.66 -2.68
N GLU A 66 -10.43 4.98 -2.53
CA GLU A 66 -11.60 5.83 -2.76
C GLU A 66 -12.09 5.75 -4.21
N ALA A 67 -11.18 5.66 -5.18
CA ALA A 67 -11.53 5.43 -6.58
C ALA A 67 -12.29 4.11 -6.77
N GLY A 68 -11.94 3.06 -6.02
CA GLY A 68 -12.60 1.77 -6.00
C GLY A 68 -13.82 1.67 -5.08
N TYR A 69 -14.28 2.79 -4.49
CA TYR A 69 -15.34 2.84 -3.47
C TYR A 69 -15.02 2.01 -2.22
N GLU A 70 -13.73 1.77 -1.93
CA GLU A 70 -13.27 1.09 -0.71
C GLU A 70 -12.85 2.10 0.36
N ILE A 71 -13.02 1.71 1.62
CA ILE A 71 -12.53 2.49 2.76
C ILE A 71 -11.01 2.26 2.86
N PRO A 72 -10.20 3.34 2.83
CA PRO A 72 -8.75 3.21 2.99
C PRO A 72 -8.36 2.54 4.30
N ARG A 73 -7.43 1.58 4.25
CA ARG A 73 -6.93 0.85 5.41
C ARG A 73 -5.41 0.69 5.34
N ALA A 74 -4.74 0.72 6.49
CA ALA A 74 -3.28 0.65 6.57
C ALA A 74 -2.70 -0.61 5.93
N PHE A 75 -3.38 -1.75 5.98
CA PHE A 75 -2.92 -2.99 5.33
C PHE A 75 -2.79 -2.89 3.80
N MET A 76 -3.46 -1.94 3.17
CA MET A 76 -3.30 -1.67 1.72
C MET A 76 -1.92 -1.10 1.38
N ASN A 77 -1.20 -0.57 2.40
CA ASN A 77 0.17 -0.08 2.32
C ASN A 77 0.92 -0.42 3.61
N PRO A 78 1.28 -1.69 3.82
CA PRO A 78 1.79 -2.17 5.10
C PRO A 78 3.13 -1.58 5.50
N ILE A 79 3.95 -1.14 4.54
CA ILE A 79 5.24 -0.49 4.83
C ILE A 79 5.22 0.92 4.23
N LEU A 80 5.31 1.92 5.09
CA LEU A 80 5.43 3.32 4.70
C LEU A 80 6.73 3.89 5.25
N LEU A 81 7.56 4.47 4.37
CA LEU A 81 8.77 5.18 4.72
C LEU A 81 8.52 6.68 4.64
N LYS A 82 8.75 7.38 5.73
CA LYS A 82 8.69 8.85 5.80
C LYS A 82 10.10 9.40 5.94
N PRO A 83 10.73 9.89 4.86
CA PRO A 83 12.04 10.52 4.96
C PRO A 83 12.02 11.72 5.92
N ASN A 84 13.08 11.87 6.70
CA ASN A 84 13.32 13.02 7.54
C ASN A 84 14.61 13.78 7.08
N SER A 85 14.95 14.89 7.75
CA SER A 85 16.06 15.77 7.34
C SER A 85 17.46 15.17 7.47
N ASP A 86 17.64 14.05 8.18
CA ASP A 86 18.94 13.51 8.58
C ASP A 86 19.35 12.24 7.83
N ASN A 87 18.96 12.09 6.56
CA ASN A 87 19.18 10.89 5.76
C ASN A 87 18.57 9.60 6.34
N ASN A 88 17.69 9.74 7.30
CA ASN A 88 16.94 8.65 7.92
C ASN A 88 15.49 8.66 7.43
N SER A 89 14.83 7.55 7.60
CA SER A 89 13.39 7.44 7.39
C SER A 89 12.72 6.85 8.62
N GLN A 90 11.59 7.42 9.00
CA GLN A 90 10.69 6.77 9.94
C GLN A 90 10.01 5.62 9.21
N VAL A 91 10.16 4.41 9.73
CA VAL A 91 9.56 3.18 9.21
C VAL A 91 8.24 2.94 9.92
N ILE A 92 7.18 2.92 9.15
CA ILE A 92 5.81 2.67 9.62
C ILE A 92 5.39 1.31 9.09
N ILE A 93 5.00 0.42 10.00
CA ILE A 93 4.56 -0.94 9.68
C ILE A 93 3.10 -1.10 10.10
N ASN A 94 2.24 -1.50 9.16
CA ASN A 94 0.81 -1.64 9.37
C ASN A 94 0.19 -0.41 10.07
N GLY A 95 0.60 0.77 9.62
CA GLY A 95 0.09 2.05 10.09
C GLY A 95 0.66 2.56 11.42
N LYS A 96 1.59 1.85 12.06
CA LYS A 96 2.23 2.24 13.33
C LYS A 96 3.71 2.49 13.14
N VAL A 97 4.22 3.55 13.78
CA VAL A 97 5.67 3.82 13.81
C VAL A 97 6.37 2.64 14.48
N ALA A 98 7.29 2.00 13.76
CA ALA A 98 8.07 0.87 14.26
C ALA A 98 9.46 1.33 14.72
N TYR A 99 10.21 2.02 13.86
CA TYR A 99 11.56 2.50 14.17
C TYR A 99 11.98 3.59 13.17
N THR A 100 13.13 4.20 13.41
CA THR A 100 13.81 5.09 12.46
C THR A 100 15.08 4.41 11.96
N ALA A 101 15.32 4.41 10.67
CA ALA A 101 16.49 3.77 10.06
C ALA A 101 17.05 4.60 8.92
N ASP A 102 18.37 4.55 8.75
CA ASP A 102 19.02 4.91 7.50
C ASP A 102 18.82 3.80 6.43
N ALA A 103 19.18 4.08 5.20
CA ALA A 103 19.02 3.13 4.11
C ALA A 103 19.71 1.78 4.37
N LYS A 104 20.92 1.80 4.95
CA LYS A 104 21.69 0.57 5.24
C LYS A 104 21.00 -0.31 6.28
N ASN A 105 20.56 0.30 7.38
CA ASN A 105 19.86 -0.40 8.45
C ASN A 105 18.48 -0.89 7.99
N TYR A 106 17.77 -0.12 7.17
CA TYR A 106 16.52 -0.55 6.58
C TYR A 106 16.68 -1.84 5.74
N PHE A 107 17.69 -1.87 4.86
CA PHE A 107 17.95 -3.06 4.03
C PHE A 107 18.38 -4.28 4.84
N SER A 108 19.08 -4.11 5.97
CA SER A 108 19.42 -5.24 6.85
C SER A 108 18.20 -5.91 7.48
N HIS A 109 17.15 -5.15 7.77
CA HIS A 109 15.86 -5.65 8.30
C HIS A 109 14.88 -6.09 7.20
N SER A 110 15.23 -5.94 5.93
CA SER A 110 14.33 -6.23 4.81
C SER A 110 13.87 -7.70 4.74
N LYS A 111 14.65 -8.63 5.31
CA LYS A 111 14.27 -10.05 5.40
C LYS A 111 13.08 -10.26 6.34
N GLU A 112 13.07 -9.57 7.49
CA GLU A 112 11.95 -9.63 8.45
C GLU A 112 10.70 -8.97 7.86
N LEU A 113 10.87 -7.87 7.13
CA LEU A 113 9.77 -7.19 6.43
C LEU A 113 9.15 -8.07 5.33
N LYS A 114 9.94 -8.90 4.64
CA LYS A 114 9.42 -9.89 3.69
C LYS A 114 8.55 -10.94 4.37
N TYR A 115 8.88 -11.37 5.57
CA TYR A 115 8.06 -12.30 6.35
C TYR A 115 6.70 -11.68 6.71
N LEU A 116 6.67 -10.41 7.09
CA LEU A 116 5.42 -9.68 7.37
C LEU A 116 4.53 -9.56 6.13
N LEU A 117 5.11 -9.52 4.93
CA LEU A 117 4.40 -9.48 3.66
C LEU A 117 3.91 -10.86 3.19
N HIS A 118 4.42 -11.94 3.75
CA HIS A 118 4.06 -13.32 3.40
C HIS A 118 3.03 -13.95 4.35
N LEU A 119 2.65 -13.24 5.42
CA LEU A 119 1.61 -13.73 6.33
C LEU A 119 0.26 -13.73 5.61
N ASP A 120 -0.40 -14.87 5.68
CA ASP A 120 -1.59 -15.36 4.95
C ASP A 120 -2.79 -14.42 4.75
N GLU A 121 -2.81 -13.26 5.39
CA GLU A 121 -3.89 -12.28 5.24
C GLU A 121 -3.92 -11.58 3.87
N PHE A 122 -2.80 -11.54 3.15
CA PHE A 122 -2.71 -10.86 1.85
C PHE A 122 -3.39 -11.60 0.71
N HIS A 123 -3.54 -12.91 0.79
CA HIS A 123 -4.24 -13.68 -0.23
C HIS A 123 -5.77 -13.52 -0.21
N SER A 124 -6.34 -12.97 0.86
CA SER A 124 -7.80 -12.88 1.02
C SER A 124 -8.41 -11.58 0.50
N LEU A 125 -7.62 -10.56 0.16
CA LEU A 125 -8.10 -9.18 0.00
C LEU A 125 -8.23 -8.67 -1.43
N LEU A 126 -7.74 -9.39 -2.42
CA LEU A 126 -7.73 -8.93 -3.80
C LEU A 126 -8.88 -9.56 -4.60
N PHE A 127 -9.98 -8.83 -4.77
CA PHE A 127 -11.13 -9.08 -5.65
C PHE A 127 -12.15 -10.14 -5.20
N HIS A 128 -13.23 -9.70 -4.57
CA HIS A 128 -14.48 -10.44 -4.47
C HIS A 128 -15.49 -9.93 -5.51
N ARG A 129 -16.08 -10.85 -6.25
CA ARG A 129 -17.31 -10.58 -7.02
C ARG A 129 -18.50 -10.83 -6.08
N HIS A 130 -19.43 -9.88 -6.02
CA HIS A 130 -20.75 -10.08 -5.38
C HIS A 130 -21.54 -11.16 -6.07
#